data_d8265f124e98657116a26c04b65106d0
#
_entry.id   d8265f124e98657116a26c04b65106d0
#
_cell.length_a   1.000
_cell.length_b   1.000
_cell.length_c   1.000
_cell.angle_alpha   90.00
_cell.angle_beta   90.00
_cell.angle_gamma   90.00
#
_symmetry.space_group_name_H-M   'P 1'
#
loop_
_entity.id
_entity.type
_entity.pdbx_description
1 polymer ?
#
loop_
_entity_poly.entity_id
_entity_poly.type
_entity_poly.pdbx_seq_one_letter_code
_entity_poly.pdbx_strand_id
1 'polypeptide(L)'
;MYTKKIYAVLLAAALAATMFAGCGKGSDDRAKDTKPQESQDVAATENLEETENVAETESQEPQPQYPEIVSDGKVKSYQSVVTVDDAAYELYTYLDDAAGNYADSINKVASALEGKADVYDMVIPLSSEITFPDNLRDEINSTDQHQAMQDIQAKMNDKVKSVDIYDALMQHRNEYIYFRTDHHWTALGAYYAYQQLCAAKGIEPEDLN
;
A
#
# COMPACT_ATOMS: atom_id res chain seq x y z
N MET A 1 -5.47 -9.43 42.50
CA MET A 1 -5.47 -8.22 41.65
C MET A 1 -4.12 -8.19 40.92
N TYR A 2 -4.03 -8.80 39.73
CA TYR A 2 -2.77 -8.93 38.97
C TYR A 2 -2.73 -7.83 37.91
N THR A 3 -1.87 -6.85 38.08
CA THR A 3 -1.57 -5.82 37.07
C THR A 3 -0.76 -6.49 35.93
N LYS A 4 -1.40 -6.74 34.80
CA LYS A 4 -0.70 -7.15 33.57
C LYS A 4 0.09 -5.96 33.03
N LYS A 5 1.42 -6.06 33.08
CA LYS A 5 2.31 -5.09 32.43
C LYS A 5 2.21 -5.29 30.92
N ILE A 6 1.69 -4.27 30.23
CA ILE A 6 1.60 -4.25 28.77
C ILE A 6 2.94 -3.71 28.26
N TYR A 7 3.68 -4.51 27.51
CA TYR A 7 4.86 -4.07 26.76
C TYR A 7 4.44 -3.84 25.31
N ALA A 8 4.40 -2.59 24.89
CA ALA A 8 4.29 -2.24 23.47
C ALA A 8 5.69 -2.32 22.86
N VAL A 9 5.93 -3.24 21.93
CA VAL A 9 7.15 -3.29 21.13
C VAL A 9 6.87 -2.61 19.81
N LEU A 10 7.34 -1.37 19.66
CA LEU A 10 7.39 -0.68 18.38
C LEU A 10 8.63 -1.19 17.63
N LEU A 11 8.45 -2.05 16.65
CA LEU A 11 9.51 -2.46 15.74
C LEU A 11 9.45 -1.60 14.49
N ALA A 12 10.27 -0.55 14.45
CA ALA A 12 10.54 0.19 13.22
C ALA A 12 11.57 -0.62 12.39
N ALA A 13 11.11 -1.30 11.34
CA ALA A 13 12.00 -2.01 10.42
C ALA A 13 12.52 -1.04 9.36
N ALA A 14 13.76 -0.54 9.53
CA ALA A 14 14.50 0.11 8.47
C ALA A 14 15.06 -0.96 7.53
N LEU A 15 14.55 -1.08 6.31
CA LEU A 15 15.12 -1.93 5.26
C LEU A 15 16.33 -1.21 4.63
N ALA A 16 17.54 -1.66 4.99
CA ALA A 16 18.75 -1.30 4.27
C ALA A 16 18.90 -2.24 3.05
N ALA A 17 18.74 -1.71 1.84
CA ALA A 17 19.04 -2.42 0.60
C ALA A 17 20.56 -2.49 0.39
N THR A 18 21.16 -3.67 0.53
CA THR A 18 22.53 -3.94 0.11
C THR A 18 22.56 -4.43 -1.34
N MET A 19 23.09 -3.61 -2.23
CA MET A 19 23.40 -4.00 -3.61
C MET A 19 24.61 -4.94 -3.63
N PHE A 20 24.46 -6.15 -4.16
CA PHE A 20 25.56 -6.98 -4.62
C PHE A 20 25.66 -6.90 -6.13
N ALA A 21 26.73 -6.28 -6.62
CA ALA A 21 27.17 -6.35 -7.99
C ALA A 21 27.89 -7.68 -8.21
N GLY A 22 27.34 -8.53 -9.09
CA GLY A 22 27.98 -9.75 -9.56
C GLY A 22 28.15 -9.71 -11.06
N CYS A 23 29.39 -9.53 -11.52
CA CYS A 23 29.83 -9.60 -12.91
C CYS A 23 30.02 -11.08 -13.30
N GLY A 24 29.41 -11.55 -14.41
CA GLY A 24 29.66 -12.88 -14.96
C GLY A 24 29.37 -12.92 -16.45
N LYS A 25 30.41 -13.16 -17.24
CA LYS A 25 30.58 -13.02 -18.67
C LYS A 25 30.44 -14.40 -19.37
N GLY A 26 29.92 -14.40 -20.62
CA GLY A 26 30.18 -15.46 -21.65
C GLY A 26 28.94 -16.26 -22.07
N SER A 27 28.58 -16.36 -23.20
CA SER A 27 28.98 -16.47 -24.63
C SER A 27 28.01 -17.38 -25.38
N ASP A 28 27.50 -16.86 -26.50
CA ASP A 28 27.16 -17.50 -27.79
C ASP A 28 26.59 -18.93 -27.86
N ASP A 29 25.47 -19.14 -28.57
CA ASP A 29 25.42 -19.58 -29.97
C ASP A 29 23.98 -19.94 -30.45
N ARG A 30 23.64 -19.33 -31.62
CA ARG A 30 22.99 -19.86 -32.84
C ARG A 30 21.63 -20.52 -32.86
N ALA A 31 20.70 -19.75 -33.39
CA ALA A 31 19.95 -19.95 -34.68
C ALA A 31 19.33 -21.32 -35.05
N LYS A 32 18.03 -21.32 -35.33
CA LYS A 32 17.42 -21.61 -36.65
C LYS A 32 15.89 -21.68 -36.59
N ASP A 33 15.30 -20.82 -37.40
CA ASP A 33 14.22 -21.01 -38.37
C ASP A 33 13.26 -22.19 -38.22
N THR A 34 11.97 -21.89 -38.24
CA THR A 34 11.06 -22.22 -39.33
C THR A 34 9.63 -21.66 -39.10
N LYS A 35 9.16 -20.94 -40.11
CA LYS A 35 7.78 -20.54 -40.42
C LYS A 35 7.25 -21.52 -41.47
N PRO A 36 6.02 -21.40 -41.99
CA PRO A 36 4.65 -21.43 -41.46
C PRO A 36 3.79 -22.53 -42.11
N GLN A 37 2.54 -22.70 -41.67
CA GLN A 37 1.49 -23.20 -42.58
C GLN A 37 0.08 -22.86 -42.08
N GLU A 38 -0.63 -22.39 -42.87
CA GLU A 38 -1.82 -21.81 -43.40
C GLU A 38 -3.03 -22.76 -43.37
N SER A 39 -4.20 -22.13 -43.16
CA SER A 39 -5.55 -22.31 -43.71
C SER A 39 -6.36 -23.58 -43.42
N GLN A 40 -7.61 -23.44 -42.97
CA GLN A 40 -8.78 -23.32 -43.87
C GLN A 40 -10.09 -23.14 -43.08
N ASP A 41 -10.94 -22.29 -43.64
CA ASP A 41 -12.35 -22.04 -43.41
C ASP A 41 -13.22 -23.28 -43.31
N VAL A 42 -14.29 -23.20 -42.50
CA VAL A 42 -15.66 -23.58 -42.93
C VAL A 42 -16.71 -22.76 -42.16
N ALA A 43 -17.71 -22.32 -42.90
CA ALA A 43 -18.77 -21.39 -42.58
C ALA A 43 -19.96 -22.00 -41.77
N ALA A 44 -20.65 -21.05 -41.08
CA ALA A 44 -22.08 -20.87 -40.92
C ALA A 44 -22.93 -21.93 -40.17
N THR A 45 -23.62 -21.53 -39.14
CA THR A 45 -25.09 -21.44 -39.11
C THR A 45 -25.56 -20.61 -37.90
N GLU A 46 -26.46 -19.68 -38.21
CA GLU A 46 -27.21 -18.83 -37.28
C GLU A 46 -28.02 -19.66 -36.30
N ASN A 47 -28.07 -19.21 -35.04
CA ASN A 47 -29.27 -19.34 -34.22
C ASN A 47 -29.37 -18.17 -33.25
N LEU A 48 -30.39 -17.33 -33.45
CA LEU A 48 -30.80 -16.26 -32.60
C LEU A 48 -31.52 -16.85 -31.40
N GLU A 49 -30.96 -16.76 -30.22
CA GLU A 49 -31.70 -16.78 -28.97
C GLU A 49 -31.41 -15.47 -28.21
N GLU A 50 -32.48 -14.72 -28.13
CA GLU A 50 -32.69 -13.51 -27.35
C GLU A 50 -32.55 -13.90 -25.86
N THR A 51 -31.42 -13.56 -25.22
CA THR A 51 -31.31 -13.59 -23.77
C THR A 51 -31.36 -12.16 -23.26
N GLU A 52 -32.43 -11.87 -22.53
CA GLU A 52 -32.64 -10.66 -21.77
C GLU A 52 -31.41 -10.37 -20.91
N ASN A 53 -30.76 -9.25 -21.21
CA ASN A 53 -29.64 -8.72 -20.45
C ASN A 53 -30.22 -8.05 -19.18
N VAL A 54 -30.34 -8.80 -18.10
CA VAL A 54 -30.58 -8.22 -16.77
C VAL A 54 -29.30 -7.53 -16.37
N ALA A 55 -29.26 -6.23 -16.54
CA ALA A 55 -28.20 -5.39 -15.98
C ALA A 55 -28.28 -5.51 -14.44
N GLU A 56 -27.43 -6.31 -13.85
CA GLU A 56 -27.11 -6.21 -12.42
C GLU A 56 -26.52 -4.82 -12.20
N THR A 57 -27.34 -3.94 -11.64
CA THR A 57 -26.87 -2.68 -11.08
C THR A 57 -26.17 -3.05 -9.78
N GLU A 58 -24.84 -3.27 -9.84
CA GLU A 58 -24.01 -3.26 -8.65
C GLU A 58 -24.22 -1.89 -7.98
N SER A 59 -24.86 -1.91 -6.82
CA SER A 59 -24.94 -0.76 -5.95
C SER A 59 -23.52 -0.52 -5.39
N GLN A 60 -22.74 0.34 -6.06
CA GLN A 60 -21.49 0.82 -5.51
C GLN A 60 -21.80 1.54 -4.20
N GLU A 61 -21.26 1.03 -3.10
CA GLU A 61 -21.25 1.79 -1.85
C GLU A 61 -20.61 3.15 -2.11
N PRO A 62 -21.14 4.24 -1.53
CA PRO A 62 -20.59 5.56 -1.74
C PRO A 62 -19.12 5.57 -1.30
N GLN A 63 -18.21 5.81 -2.24
CA GLN A 63 -16.79 5.94 -1.96
C GLN A 63 -16.57 7.08 -0.97
N PRO A 64 -15.69 6.91 0.04
CA PRO A 64 -15.40 7.98 0.98
C PRO A 64 -14.89 9.21 0.23
N GLN A 65 -15.46 10.37 0.53
CA GLN A 65 -15.06 11.63 -0.08
C GLN A 65 -13.99 12.29 0.79
N TYR A 66 -12.76 12.37 0.28
CA TYR A 66 -11.64 13.01 0.96
C TYR A 66 -11.43 14.46 0.50
N PRO A 67 -10.75 15.30 1.31
CA PRO A 67 -10.33 16.63 0.86
C PRO A 67 -9.44 16.54 -0.37
N GLU A 68 -9.73 17.33 -1.41
CA GLU A 68 -8.89 17.39 -2.61
C GLU A 68 -7.65 18.25 -2.36
N ILE A 69 -6.50 17.82 -2.89
CA ILE A 69 -5.25 18.59 -2.91
C ILE A 69 -4.90 18.84 -4.38
N VAL A 70 -4.78 20.12 -4.75
CA VAL A 70 -4.40 20.53 -6.10
C VAL A 70 -3.17 21.44 -6.05
N SER A 71 -2.33 21.39 -7.09
CA SER A 71 -1.17 22.26 -7.27
C SER A 71 -1.03 22.70 -8.71
N ASP A 72 -0.63 23.95 -8.92
CA ASP A 72 -0.19 24.49 -10.23
C ASP A 72 1.31 24.27 -10.46
N GLY A 73 2.00 23.62 -9.50
CA GLY A 73 3.41 23.30 -9.55
C GLY A 73 3.74 22.28 -10.64
N LYS A 74 5.05 22.07 -10.86
CA LYS A 74 5.53 21.08 -11.83
C LYS A 74 6.23 19.95 -11.08
N VAL A 75 5.92 18.73 -11.51
CA VAL A 75 6.64 17.54 -11.04
C VAL A 75 8.07 17.57 -11.58
N LYS A 76 9.05 17.42 -10.69
CA LYS A 76 10.47 17.23 -11.03
C LYS A 76 10.93 15.90 -10.45
N SER A 77 11.41 15.00 -11.30
CA SER A 77 11.80 13.64 -10.91
C SER A 77 13.30 13.53 -10.63
N TYR A 78 13.63 12.85 -9.52
CA TYR A 78 14.98 12.57 -9.06
C TYR A 78 15.07 11.09 -8.65
N GLN A 79 15.14 10.20 -9.63
CA GLN A 79 15.11 8.74 -9.41
C GLN A 79 13.85 8.28 -8.64
N SER A 80 13.98 7.88 -7.38
CA SER A 80 12.87 7.43 -6.52
C SER A 80 12.16 8.56 -5.77
N VAL A 81 12.54 9.82 -6.01
CA VAL A 81 11.94 10.99 -5.37
C VAL A 81 11.43 11.95 -6.42
N VAL A 82 10.27 12.52 -6.19
CA VAL A 82 9.74 13.63 -6.99
C VAL A 82 9.53 14.84 -6.10
N THR A 83 9.61 16.04 -6.69
CA THR A 83 9.28 17.28 -5.97
C THR A 83 8.18 18.03 -6.69
N VAL A 84 7.29 18.63 -5.89
CA VAL A 84 6.26 19.58 -6.33
C VAL A 84 6.25 20.72 -5.32
N ASP A 85 6.30 21.96 -5.80
CA ASP A 85 6.38 23.15 -4.97
C ASP A 85 7.52 23.09 -3.95
N ASP A 86 7.23 23.09 -2.67
CA ASP A 86 8.19 23.01 -1.56
C ASP A 86 8.25 21.63 -0.89
N ALA A 87 7.64 20.61 -1.51
CA ALA A 87 7.60 19.25 -0.98
C ALA A 87 8.34 18.25 -1.86
N ALA A 88 8.89 17.22 -1.21
CA ALA A 88 9.53 16.07 -1.84
C ALA A 88 8.81 14.80 -1.42
N TYR A 89 8.57 13.92 -2.37
CA TYR A 89 7.79 12.69 -2.21
C TYR A 89 8.62 11.50 -2.66
N GLU A 90 8.77 10.52 -1.81
CA GLU A 90 9.39 9.24 -2.16
C GLU A 90 8.37 8.37 -2.90
N LEU A 91 8.77 7.83 -4.06
CA LEU A 91 7.91 6.95 -4.85
C LEU A 91 7.94 5.53 -4.28
N TYR A 92 6.80 4.90 -4.25
CA TYR A 92 6.64 3.55 -3.73
C TYR A 92 6.61 2.51 -4.86
N THR A 93 7.25 1.37 -4.62
CA THR A 93 7.16 0.19 -5.48
C THR A 93 6.77 -1.01 -4.63
N TYR A 94 5.61 -1.59 -4.91
CA TYR A 94 5.19 -2.82 -4.26
C TYR A 94 5.98 -4.01 -4.78
N LEU A 95 6.49 -4.81 -3.86
CA LEU A 95 7.20 -6.07 -4.14
C LEU A 95 6.53 -7.20 -3.36
N ASP A 96 5.84 -8.10 -4.05
CA ASP A 96 5.06 -9.17 -3.42
C ASP A 96 5.90 -10.08 -2.51
N ASP A 97 7.11 -10.43 -2.93
CA ASP A 97 8.04 -11.23 -2.12
C ASP A 97 8.45 -10.49 -0.83
N ALA A 98 8.65 -9.19 -0.89
CA ALA A 98 8.98 -8.39 0.31
C ALA A 98 7.78 -8.31 1.26
N ALA A 99 6.59 -8.09 0.73
CA ALA A 99 5.35 -8.10 1.48
C ALA A 99 5.08 -9.47 2.12
N GLY A 100 5.32 -10.57 1.39
CA GLY A 100 5.23 -11.94 1.91
C GLY A 100 6.20 -12.18 3.07
N ASN A 101 7.48 -11.83 2.90
CA ASN A 101 8.51 -11.97 3.94
C ASN A 101 8.19 -11.14 5.19
N TYR A 102 7.63 -9.94 5.01
CA TYR A 102 7.16 -9.09 6.10
C TYR A 102 6.02 -9.78 6.86
N ALA A 103 4.96 -10.18 6.17
CA ALA A 103 3.80 -10.83 6.77
C ALA A 103 4.18 -12.12 7.49
N ASP A 104 5.05 -12.95 6.90
CA ASP A 104 5.57 -14.17 7.53
C ASP A 104 6.28 -13.89 8.86
N SER A 105 7.04 -12.79 8.91
CA SER A 105 7.76 -12.40 10.13
C SER A 105 6.80 -11.98 11.24
N ILE A 106 5.78 -11.18 10.92
CA ILE A 106 4.74 -10.75 11.86
C ILE A 106 3.90 -11.95 12.30
N ASN A 107 3.50 -12.82 11.38
CA ASN A 107 2.74 -14.04 11.67
C ASN A 107 3.48 -15.00 12.63
N LYS A 108 4.80 -15.13 12.47
CA LYS A 108 5.65 -15.93 13.39
C LYS A 108 5.66 -15.32 14.78
N VAL A 109 5.81 -14.00 14.89
CA VAL A 109 5.78 -13.30 16.18
C VAL A 109 4.41 -13.46 16.84
N ALA A 110 3.31 -13.25 16.11
CA ALA A 110 1.97 -13.40 16.64
C ALA A 110 1.70 -14.83 17.15
N SER A 111 2.15 -15.84 16.40
CA SER A 111 2.02 -17.23 16.80
C SER A 111 2.84 -17.57 18.06
N ALA A 112 4.03 -17.01 18.21
CA ALA A 112 4.88 -17.22 19.40
C ALA A 112 4.34 -16.52 20.66
N LEU A 113 3.53 -15.47 20.48
CA LEU A 113 2.95 -14.69 21.55
C LEU A 113 1.49 -15.08 21.87
N GLU A 114 0.95 -16.08 21.19
CA GLU A 114 -0.41 -16.55 21.41
C GLU A 114 -0.70 -16.86 22.88
N GLY A 115 -1.78 -16.31 23.42
CA GLY A 115 -2.17 -16.42 24.82
C GLY A 115 -1.31 -15.60 25.80
N LYS A 116 -0.29 -14.89 25.33
CA LYS A 116 0.60 -14.05 26.15
C LYS A 116 0.43 -12.56 25.87
N ALA A 117 0.28 -12.18 24.58
CA ALA A 117 0.08 -10.80 24.15
C ALA A 117 -0.68 -10.75 22.83
N ASP A 118 -1.41 -9.67 22.62
CA ASP A 118 -1.98 -9.32 21.32
C ASP A 118 -0.90 -8.66 20.44
N VAL A 119 -0.88 -9.02 19.17
CA VAL A 119 -0.01 -8.40 18.16
C VAL A 119 -0.88 -7.56 17.23
N TYR A 120 -0.55 -6.27 17.12
CA TYR A 120 -1.18 -5.34 16.22
C TYR A 120 -0.18 -4.98 15.13
N ASP A 121 -0.62 -5.01 13.88
CA ASP A 121 0.14 -4.57 12.72
C ASP A 121 -0.50 -3.32 12.12
N MET A 122 0.34 -2.34 11.78
CA MET A 122 -0.09 -1.07 11.22
C MET A 122 0.89 -0.68 10.10
N VAL A 123 0.47 -0.80 8.86
CA VAL A 123 1.24 -0.37 7.69
C VAL A 123 1.02 1.11 7.49
N ILE A 124 2.12 1.87 7.37
CA ILE A 124 2.08 3.33 7.25
C ILE A 124 2.36 3.72 5.80
N PRO A 125 1.41 4.37 5.09
CA PRO A 125 1.64 4.84 3.73
C PRO A 125 2.60 6.03 3.72
N LEU A 126 3.29 6.24 2.58
CA LEU A 126 4.15 7.40 2.37
C LEU A 126 3.33 8.67 2.07
N SER A 127 3.97 9.83 2.20
CA SER A 127 3.39 11.12 1.82
C SER A 127 2.95 11.19 0.36
N SER A 128 3.63 10.43 -0.53
CA SER A 128 3.27 10.31 -1.94
C SER A 128 1.91 9.67 -2.19
N GLU A 129 1.39 8.90 -1.25
CA GLU A 129 0.02 8.39 -1.29
C GLU A 129 -0.97 9.40 -0.72
N ILE A 130 -0.68 9.95 0.43
CA ILE A 130 -1.66 10.70 1.21
C ILE A 130 -1.74 12.17 0.78
N THR A 131 -0.61 12.85 0.64
CA THR A 131 -0.57 14.31 0.49
C THR A 131 -0.10 14.80 -0.88
N PHE A 132 0.15 13.90 -1.83
CA PHE A 132 0.51 14.28 -3.20
C PHE A 132 -0.69 14.92 -3.91
N PRO A 133 -0.49 16.00 -4.71
CA PRO A 133 -1.58 16.67 -5.43
C PRO A 133 -2.32 15.74 -6.39
N ASP A 134 -3.65 15.73 -6.30
CA ASP A 134 -4.50 14.79 -7.05
C ASP A 134 -4.43 15.04 -8.56
N ASN A 135 -4.35 16.31 -8.97
CA ASN A 135 -4.26 16.68 -10.38
C ASN A 135 -2.91 16.36 -11.04
N LEU A 136 -1.91 15.94 -10.27
CA LEU A 136 -0.58 15.58 -10.78
C LEU A 136 -0.26 14.07 -10.62
N ARG A 137 -1.22 13.28 -10.14
CA ARG A 137 -1.04 11.83 -9.89
C ARG A 137 -0.54 11.06 -11.11
N ASP A 138 -1.04 11.39 -12.29
CA ASP A 138 -0.68 10.73 -13.55
C ASP A 138 0.77 11.05 -14.02
N GLU A 139 1.41 12.05 -13.40
CA GLU A 139 2.79 12.42 -13.72
C GLU A 139 3.84 11.61 -12.95
N ILE A 140 3.44 10.75 -12.01
CA ILE A 140 4.34 9.93 -11.19
C ILE A 140 4.10 8.44 -11.40
N ASN A 141 5.18 7.66 -11.30
CA ASN A 141 5.10 6.20 -11.31
C ASN A 141 5.30 5.67 -9.89
N SER A 142 4.24 5.67 -9.11
CA SER A 142 4.20 5.11 -7.75
C SER A 142 3.11 4.06 -7.69
N THR A 143 3.38 2.92 -7.08
CA THR A 143 2.36 1.89 -6.86
C THR A 143 1.28 2.41 -5.91
N ASP A 144 0.03 2.07 -6.17
CA ASP A 144 -1.10 2.32 -5.28
C ASP A 144 -0.81 1.71 -3.90
N GLN A 145 -0.65 2.58 -2.90
CA GLN A 145 -0.28 2.14 -1.56
C GLN A 145 -1.50 1.69 -0.76
N HIS A 146 -2.69 2.15 -1.09
CA HIS A 146 -3.91 1.63 -0.47
C HIS A 146 -4.09 0.15 -0.81
N GLN A 147 -3.99 -0.20 -2.10
CA GLN A 147 -4.04 -1.59 -2.54
C GLN A 147 -2.90 -2.42 -1.92
N ALA A 148 -1.69 -1.88 -1.89
CA ALA A 148 -0.54 -2.55 -1.28
C ALA A 148 -0.75 -2.84 0.22
N MET A 149 -1.36 -1.91 0.97
CA MET A 149 -1.72 -2.11 2.38
C MET A 149 -2.73 -3.24 2.54
N GLN A 150 -3.76 -3.28 1.68
CA GLN A 150 -4.76 -4.36 1.68
C GLN A 150 -4.12 -5.72 1.35
N ASP A 151 -3.22 -5.77 0.36
CA ASP A 151 -2.50 -6.98 -0.02
C ASP A 151 -1.59 -7.50 1.10
N ILE A 152 -0.95 -6.61 1.86
CA ILE A 152 -0.15 -6.96 3.04
C ILE A 152 -1.06 -7.50 4.15
N GLN A 153 -2.17 -6.83 4.43
CA GLN A 153 -3.13 -7.25 5.45
C GLN A 153 -3.75 -8.63 5.14
N ALA A 154 -4.04 -8.89 3.86
CA ALA A 154 -4.55 -10.18 3.41
C ALA A 154 -3.57 -11.35 3.62
N LYS A 155 -2.27 -11.07 3.79
CA LYS A 155 -1.23 -12.07 4.09
C LYS A 155 -1.08 -12.31 5.60
N MET A 156 -1.72 -11.52 6.46
CA MET A 156 -1.70 -11.70 7.91
C MET A 156 -2.60 -12.86 8.32
N ASN A 157 -2.19 -13.62 9.33
CA ASN A 157 -3.04 -14.67 9.91
C ASN A 157 -4.00 -14.09 10.99
N ASP A 158 -4.92 -14.91 11.44
CA ASP A 158 -5.97 -14.57 12.40
C ASP A 158 -5.49 -14.14 13.80
N LYS A 159 -4.18 -14.31 14.10
CA LYS A 159 -3.55 -13.90 15.35
C LYS A 159 -2.99 -12.48 15.30
N VAL A 160 -2.92 -11.89 14.12
CA VAL A 160 -2.50 -10.50 13.91
C VAL A 160 -3.74 -9.62 13.80
N LYS A 161 -3.79 -8.57 14.57
CA LYS A 161 -4.83 -7.56 14.50
C LYS A 161 -4.34 -6.42 13.61
N SER A 162 -4.74 -6.40 12.35
CA SER A 162 -4.41 -5.31 11.44
C SER A 162 -5.16 -4.04 11.84
N VAL A 163 -4.45 -2.91 11.85
CA VAL A 163 -5.00 -1.59 12.15
C VAL A 163 -4.97 -0.78 10.87
N ASP A 164 -6.13 -0.54 10.29
CA ASP A 164 -6.26 0.32 9.12
C ASP A 164 -6.24 1.78 9.55
N ILE A 165 -5.37 2.56 8.91
CA ILE A 165 -5.18 3.99 9.17
C ILE A 165 -5.38 4.84 7.91
N TYR A 166 -5.64 4.20 6.75
CA TYR A 166 -5.67 4.88 5.47
C TYR A 166 -6.73 5.98 5.44
N ASP A 167 -7.97 5.64 5.73
CA ASP A 167 -9.09 6.59 5.71
C ASP A 167 -8.89 7.73 6.70
N ALA A 168 -8.36 7.44 7.89
CA ALA A 168 -8.08 8.47 8.89
C ALA A 168 -7.05 9.48 8.40
N LEU A 169 -5.97 9.02 7.73
CA LEU A 169 -4.98 9.92 7.15
C LEU A 169 -5.54 10.68 5.94
N MET A 170 -6.33 10.03 5.09
CA MET A 170 -6.95 10.66 3.93
C MET A 170 -7.98 11.73 4.31
N GLN A 171 -8.72 11.57 5.40
CA GLN A 171 -9.64 12.60 5.90
C GLN A 171 -8.92 13.89 6.33
N HIS A 172 -7.67 13.76 6.76
CA HIS A 172 -6.84 14.86 7.27
C HIS A 172 -5.70 15.26 6.34
N ARG A 173 -5.73 14.80 5.08
CA ARG A 173 -4.62 14.93 4.12
C ARG A 173 -4.25 16.38 3.75
N ASN A 174 -5.14 17.33 3.96
CA ASN A 174 -4.92 18.76 3.75
C ASN A 174 -4.29 19.46 4.97
N GLU A 175 -4.07 18.74 6.06
CA GLU A 175 -3.35 19.24 7.23
C GLU A 175 -1.85 18.90 7.15
N TYR A 176 -1.04 19.46 8.05
CA TYR A 176 0.40 19.18 8.10
C TYR A 176 0.69 17.85 8.81
N ILE A 177 0.24 16.75 8.21
CA ILE A 177 0.37 15.39 8.76
C ILE A 177 1.61 14.64 8.28
N TYR A 178 2.30 15.14 7.25
CA TYR A 178 3.60 14.67 6.79
C TYR A 178 4.59 15.81 6.71
N PHE A 179 5.88 15.52 6.94
CA PHE A 179 6.94 16.48 6.67
C PHE A 179 7.11 16.70 5.17
N ARG A 180 7.43 17.94 4.75
CA ARG A 180 7.51 18.31 3.33
C ARG A 180 8.69 17.70 2.57
N THR A 181 9.81 17.45 3.25
CA THR A 181 11.04 16.96 2.64
C THR A 181 11.60 15.72 3.33
N ASP A 182 10.73 15.00 4.00
CA ASP A 182 11.02 13.76 4.72
C ASP A 182 9.83 12.83 4.56
N HIS A 183 10.06 11.52 4.42
CA HIS A 183 9.00 10.54 4.21
C HIS A 183 8.18 10.24 5.48
N HIS A 184 8.57 10.75 6.63
CA HIS A 184 7.86 10.50 7.87
C HIS A 184 6.61 11.39 8.02
N TRP A 185 5.65 10.88 8.74
CA TRP A 185 4.55 11.68 9.26
C TRP A 185 4.99 12.62 10.38
N THR A 186 4.21 13.65 10.64
CA THR A 186 4.38 14.53 11.79
C THR A 186 3.75 13.90 13.03
N ALA A 187 3.91 14.54 14.20
CA ALA A 187 3.21 14.14 15.42
C ALA A 187 1.68 14.14 15.24
N LEU A 188 1.16 15.05 14.41
CA LEU A 188 -0.28 15.11 14.09
C LEU A 188 -0.73 13.91 13.27
N GLY A 189 0.02 13.54 12.22
CA GLY A 189 -0.30 12.33 11.44
C GLY A 189 -0.22 11.06 12.30
N ALA A 190 0.82 10.95 13.14
CA ALA A 190 0.94 9.85 14.09
C ALA A 190 -0.22 9.81 15.10
N TYR A 191 -0.77 10.95 15.49
CA TYR A 191 -1.92 11.02 16.39
C TYR A 191 -3.19 10.44 15.75
N TYR A 192 -3.48 10.75 14.49
CA TYR A 192 -4.63 10.16 13.80
C TYR A 192 -4.51 8.62 13.68
N ALA A 193 -3.31 8.12 13.41
CA ALA A 193 -3.06 6.68 13.42
C ALA A 193 -3.18 6.07 14.84
N TYR A 194 -2.73 6.78 15.88
CA TYR A 194 -2.89 6.37 17.27
C TYR A 194 -4.37 6.23 17.66
N GLN A 195 -5.24 7.12 17.19
CA GLN A 195 -6.69 7.00 17.43
C GLN A 195 -7.25 5.69 16.84
N GLN A 196 -6.80 5.28 15.64
CA GLN A 196 -7.21 4.01 15.04
C GLN A 196 -6.69 2.81 15.85
N LEU A 197 -5.45 2.88 16.34
CA LEU A 197 -4.93 1.85 17.26
C LEU A 197 -5.75 1.77 18.55
N CYS A 198 -6.13 2.90 19.13
CA CYS A 198 -7.00 2.94 20.31
C CYS A 198 -8.36 2.29 20.03
N ALA A 199 -8.98 2.62 18.89
CA ALA A 199 -10.22 2.01 18.45
C ALA A 199 -10.10 0.49 18.30
N ALA A 200 -9.04 0.01 17.63
CA ALA A 200 -8.76 -1.41 17.47
C ALA A 200 -8.53 -2.14 18.81
N LYS A 201 -8.06 -1.42 19.82
CA LYS A 201 -7.86 -1.95 21.19
C LYS A 201 -9.09 -1.78 22.09
N GLY A 202 -10.11 -1.05 21.67
CA GLY A 202 -11.29 -0.71 22.48
C GLY A 202 -10.94 0.17 23.69
N ILE A 203 -10.02 1.13 23.52
CA ILE A 203 -9.64 2.12 24.53
C ILE A 203 -9.85 3.53 23.97
N GLU A 204 -10.16 4.47 24.85
CA GLU A 204 -10.29 5.88 24.48
C GLU A 204 -8.90 6.49 24.22
N PRO A 205 -8.73 7.25 23.12
CA PRO A 205 -7.49 7.98 22.90
C PRO A 205 -7.35 9.17 23.86
N GLU A 206 -6.11 9.50 24.22
CA GLU A 206 -5.83 10.74 24.91
C GLU A 206 -5.95 11.92 23.96
N ASP A 207 -6.48 13.04 24.44
CA ASP A 207 -6.62 14.27 23.66
C ASP A 207 -5.26 14.89 23.32
N LEU A 208 -5.17 15.54 22.15
CA LEU A 208 -4.05 16.42 21.84
C LEU A 208 -4.09 17.64 22.77
N ASN A 209 -3.06 17.81 23.62
CA ASN A 209 -2.88 18.98 24.48
C ASN A 209 -2.06 20.08 23.79
#